data_01e279d8fe7a92824584b111824f5641
#
_entry.id   01e279d8fe7a92824584b111824f5641
#
_cell.length_a   1.000
_cell.length_b   1.000
_cell.length_c   1.000
_cell.angle_alpha   90.00
_cell.angle_beta   90.00
_cell.angle_gamma   90.00
#
_symmetry.space_group_name_H-M   'P 1'
#
loop_
_entity.id
_entity.type
_entity.pdbx_description
1 polymer ?
#
loop_
_entity_poly.entity_id
_entity_poly.type
_entity_poly.pdbx_seq_one_letter_code
_entity_poly.pdbx_strand_id
1 'polypeptide(L)'
;LNLQFPAGWENAKKIKYSQGYTSPSPMNYVGSAPLTEPEAQALYNFTLSHNFRIMLTYHTQGKEIYWQFQNYAPKDSYSIGMQFAKASGYTLAGVPYESSFAGYKDWFLQRYSLPGYTIEAGLR
;
A
#
# COMPACT_ATOMS: atom_id res chain seq x y z
N LEU A 1 -7.57 7.61 3.72
CA LEU A 1 -7.96 6.24 3.40
C LEU A 1 -6.77 5.30 3.26
N ASN A 2 -5.79 5.62 2.41
CA ASN A 2 -4.66 4.72 2.11
C ASN A 2 -3.60 4.60 3.21
N LEU A 3 -3.78 5.22 4.35
CA LEU A 3 -2.89 5.13 5.52
C LEU A 3 -3.62 4.53 6.73
N GLN A 4 -4.59 3.66 6.49
CA GLN A 4 -5.49 3.15 7.51
C GLN A 4 -5.29 1.66 7.83
N PHE A 5 -4.41 0.96 7.13
CA PHE A 5 -4.26 -0.48 7.29
C PHE A 5 -3.23 -0.84 8.37
N PRO A 6 -3.47 -1.94 9.11
CA PRO A 6 -2.59 -2.34 10.22
C PRO A 6 -1.30 -3.02 9.73
N ALA A 7 -0.48 -2.26 9.04
CA ALA A 7 0.84 -2.65 8.54
C ALA A 7 1.84 -1.55 8.87
N GLY A 8 2.40 -1.58 10.08
CA GLY A 8 3.27 -0.53 10.57
C GLY A 8 2.56 0.82 10.74
N TRP A 9 1.28 0.82 11.08
CA TRP A 9 0.48 2.05 11.22
C TRP A 9 1.09 3.02 12.24
N GLU A 10 1.65 2.54 13.33
CA GLU A 10 2.32 3.38 14.33
C GLU A 10 3.54 4.12 13.74
N ASN A 11 4.26 3.48 12.84
CA ASN A 11 5.36 4.12 12.12
C ASN A 11 4.86 5.18 11.16
N ALA A 12 3.78 4.90 10.43
CA ALA A 12 3.13 5.89 9.57
C ALA A 12 2.69 7.11 10.37
N LYS A 13 2.08 6.90 11.55
CA LYS A 13 1.64 7.97 12.45
C LYS A 13 2.82 8.84 12.87
N LYS A 14 3.90 8.24 13.35
CA LYS A 14 5.10 8.98 13.76
C LYS A 14 5.66 9.85 12.63
N ILE A 15 5.78 9.27 11.45
CA ILE A 15 6.30 9.97 10.27
C ILE A 15 5.38 11.15 9.89
N LYS A 16 4.08 10.89 9.74
CA LYS A 16 3.13 11.94 9.32
C LYS A 16 2.98 13.04 10.36
N TYR A 17 3.01 12.69 11.64
CA TYR A 17 2.99 13.69 12.72
C TYR A 17 4.23 14.57 12.71
N SER A 18 5.41 13.99 12.47
CA SER A 18 6.65 14.77 12.33
C SER A 18 6.64 15.71 11.12
N GLN A 19 5.84 15.39 10.12
CA GLN A 19 5.62 16.21 8.93
C GLN A 19 4.51 17.26 9.11
N GLY A 20 3.87 17.32 10.29
CA GLY A 20 2.82 18.30 10.62
C GLY A 20 1.39 17.83 10.38
N TYR A 21 1.16 16.60 9.96
CA TYR A 21 -0.19 16.06 9.73
C TYR A 21 -0.76 15.47 11.01
N THR A 22 -1.13 16.32 11.96
CA THR A 22 -1.57 15.94 13.32
C THR A 22 -3.08 16.01 13.53
N SER A 23 -3.84 16.47 12.54
CA SER A 23 -5.30 16.62 12.62
C SER A 23 -5.92 16.25 11.27
N PRO A 24 -7.24 15.99 11.22
CA PRO A 24 -7.93 15.64 9.98
C PRO A 24 -7.64 16.61 8.84
N SER A 25 -7.24 16.06 7.69
CA SER A 25 -6.87 16.82 6.50
C SER A 25 -7.19 15.99 5.26
N PRO A 26 -7.27 16.62 4.06
CA PRO A 26 -7.55 15.92 2.82
C PRO A 26 -6.53 14.83 2.44
N MET A 27 -5.31 14.91 2.97
CA MET A 27 -4.24 13.96 2.69
C MET A 27 -3.32 13.80 3.90
N ASN A 28 -2.60 12.67 3.96
CA ASN A 28 -1.53 12.39 4.92
C ASN A 28 -1.94 12.25 6.38
N TYR A 29 -3.17 12.48 6.76
CA TYR A 29 -3.65 12.19 8.12
C TYR A 29 -4.00 10.72 8.24
N VAL A 30 -3.40 10.04 9.22
CA VAL A 30 -3.50 8.58 9.36
C VAL A 30 -4.73 8.13 10.16
N GLY A 31 -5.48 9.05 10.75
CA GLY A 31 -6.59 8.73 11.65
C GLY A 31 -6.14 8.59 13.10
N SER A 32 -7.09 8.34 14.00
CA SER A 32 -6.82 8.13 15.43
C SER A 32 -6.35 6.71 15.76
N ALA A 33 -6.71 5.75 14.90
CA ALA A 33 -6.34 4.35 14.98
C ALA A 33 -6.40 3.74 13.58
N PRO A 34 -5.81 2.54 13.34
CA PRO A 34 -6.03 1.85 12.08
C PRO A 34 -7.50 1.46 11.93
N LEU A 35 -7.96 1.40 10.68
CA LEU A 35 -9.32 0.95 10.32
C LEU A 35 -10.45 1.77 10.97
N THR A 36 -10.26 3.07 11.12
CA THR A 36 -11.33 3.97 11.59
C THR A 36 -12.21 4.47 10.45
N GLU A 37 -11.69 4.49 9.21
CA GLU A 37 -12.44 4.94 8.04
C GLU A 37 -13.36 3.84 7.52
N PRO A 38 -14.65 4.12 7.25
CA PRO A 38 -15.60 3.10 6.79
C PRO A 38 -15.15 2.40 5.50
N GLU A 39 -14.55 3.14 4.58
CA GLU A 39 -14.04 2.58 3.32
C GLU A 39 -12.88 1.61 3.55
N ALA A 40 -11.99 1.94 4.47
CA ALA A 40 -10.89 1.05 4.85
C ALA A 40 -11.41 -0.22 5.52
N GLN A 41 -12.39 -0.09 6.43
CA GLN A 41 -13.05 -1.23 7.06
C GLN A 41 -13.74 -2.13 6.04
N ALA A 42 -14.45 -1.54 5.07
CA ALA A 42 -15.15 -2.28 4.03
C ALA A 42 -14.18 -3.10 3.18
N LEU A 43 -13.08 -2.47 2.73
CA LEU A 43 -12.06 -3.15 1.93
C LEU A 43 -11.34 -4.22 2.74
N TYR A 44 -11.02 -3.95 3.99
CA TYR A 44 -10.41 -4.90 4.91
C TYR A 44 -11.29 -6.15 5.07
N ASN A 45 -12.56 -5.96 5.42
CA ASN A 45 -13.49 -7.06 5.64
C ASN A 45 -13.77 -7.85 4.34
N PHE A 46 -13.90 -7.16 3.22
CA PHE A 46 -14.07 -7.79 1.91
C PHE A 46 -12.88 -8.69 1.59
N THR A 47 -11.67 -8.23 1.82
CA THR A 47 -10.45 -9.01 1.56
C THR A 47 -10.38 -10.23 2.46
N LEU A 48 -10.70 -10.08 3.75
CA LEU A 48 -10.72 -11.21 4.69
C LEU A 48 -11.75 -12.29 4.32
N SER A 49 -12.84 -11.91 3.66
CA SER A 49 -13.92 -12.84 3.28
C SER A 49 -13.66 -13.58 1.96
N HIS A 50 -12.55 -13.32 1.29
CA HIS A 50 -12.17 -13.92 0.01
C HIS A 50 -10.77 -14.54 0.07
N ASN A 51 -10.49 -15.43 -0.89
CA ASN A 51 -9.19 -16.08 -1.04
C ASN A 51 -8.46 -15.54 -2.27
N PHE A 52 -8.00 -14.30 -2.20
CA PHE A 52 -7.26 -13.69 -3.29
C PHE A 52 -5.82 -14.23 -3.33
N ARG A 53 -5.33 -14.55 -4.53
CA ARG A 53 -3.94 -14.98 -4.77
C ARG A 53 -3.03 -13.81 -5.08
N ILE A 54 -3.59 -12.73 -5.56
CA ILE A 54 -2.88 -11.52 -5.97
C ILE A 54 -3.81 -10.33 -5.79
N MET A 55 -3.26 -9.16 -5.50
CA MET A 55 -4.03 -7.94 -5.45
C MET A 55 -3.32 -6.81 -6.18
N LEU A 56 -4.10 -5.93 -6.80
CA LEU A 56 -3.62 -4.71 -7.43
C LEU A 56 -4.42 -3.54 -6.88
N THR A 57 -3.74 -2.48 -6.47
CA THR A 57 -4.39 -1.22 -6.13
C THR A 57 -3.87 -0.12 -7.05
N TYR A 58 -4.80 0.63 -7.64
CA TYR A 58 -4.48 1.68 -8.58
C TYR A 58 -4.52 3.04 -7.90
N HIS A 59 -3.43 3.75 -8.04
CA HIS A 59 -3.24 5.11 -7.54
C HIS A 59 -2.79 6.01 -8.69
N THR A 60 -2.76 7.31 -8.48
CA THR A 60 -2.03 8.26 -9.29
C THR A 60 -0.92 8.83 -8.40
N GLN A 61 0.28 9.02 -8.88
CA GLN A 61 0.74 8.96 -10.27
C GLN A 61 2.24 8.71 -10.29
N GLY A 62 2.84 8.41 -11.45
CA GLY A 62 4.29 8.32 -11.56
C GLY A 62 4.83 7.21 -12.47
N LYS A 63 3.95 6.37 -13.03
CA LYS A 63 4.33 5.19 -13.85
C LYS A 63 5.25 4.24 -13.09
N GLU A 64 4.93 3.98 -11.84
CA GLU A 64 5.68 3.08 -10.97
C GLU A 64 4.81 1.93 -10.47
N ILE A 65 5.43 0.81 -10.15
CA ILE A 65 4.78 -0.36 -9.57
C ILE A 65 5.52 -0.71 -8.30
N TYR A 66 4.91 -0.51 -7.14
CA TYR A 66 5.46 -0.89 -5.86
C TYR A 66 5.05 -2.32 -5.53
N TRP A 67 6.01 -3.18 -5.11
CA TRP A 67 5.82 -4.62 -5.07
C TRP A 67 6.18 -5.28 -3.74
N GLN A 68 6.76 -4.54 -2.80
CA GLN A 68 7.18 -5.07 -1.50
C GLN A 68 6.76 -4.16 -0.36
N PHE A 69 6.80 -4.68 0.85
CA PHE A 69 6.61 -3.93 2.09
C PHE A 69 7.75 -4.29 3.05
N GLN A 70 8.62 -3.34 3.33
CA GLN A 70 9.82 -3.57 4.16
C GLN A 70 10.55 -4.83 3.66
N ASN A 71 10.73 -5.85 4.53
CA ASN A 71 11.34 -7.11 4.16
C ASN A 71 10.35 -8.15 3.60
N TYR A 72 9.06 -7.78 3.49
CA TYR A 72 8.05 -8.68 2.93
C TYR A 72 8.09 -8.61 1.41
N ALA A 73 8.73 -9.61 0.82
CA ALA A 73 8.82 -9.81 -0.62
C ALA A 73 8.36 -11.26 -0.91
N PRO A 74 7.04 -11.51 -0.97
CA PRO A 74 6.54 -12.87 -1.14
C PRO A 74 7.09 -13.56 -2.39
N LYS A 75 7.11 -14.90 -2.36
CA LYS A 75 7.56 -15.71 -3.49
C LYS A 75 6.84 -15.28 -4.77
N ASP A 76 7.59 -15.20 -5.86
CA ASP A 76 7.16 -14.79 -7.19
C ASP A 76 6.75 -13.32 -7.34
N SER A 77 6.75 -12.52 -6.26
CA SER A 77 6.36 -11.10 -6.33
C SER A 77 7.21 -10.30 -7.30
N TYR A 78 8.52 -10.50 -7.29
CA TYR A 78 9.42 -9.80 -8.21
C TYR A 78 9.19 -10.21 -9.66
N SER A 79 9.12 -11.51 -9.96
CA SER A 79 8.95 -12.01 -11.32
C SER A 79 7.60 -11.60 -11.93
N ILE A 80 6.53 -11.65 -11.16
CA ILE A 80 5.20 -11.20 -11.58
C ILE A 80 5.21 -9.68 -11.77
N GLY A 81 5.81 -8.94 -10.84
CA GLY A 81 5.97 -7.49 -10.94
C GLY A 81 6.73 -7.06 -12.19
N MET A 82 7.77 -7.80 -12.56
CA MET A 82 8.51 -7.55 -13.80
C MET A 82 7.66 -7.80 -15.06
N GLN A 83 6.78 -8.78 -15.04
CA GLN A 83 5.82 -8.99 -16.13
C GLN A 83 4.86 -7.79 -16.28
N PHE A 84 4.35 -7.28 -15.15
CA PHE A 84 3.53 -6.06 -15.18
C PHE A 84 4.32 -4.85 -15.67
N ALA A 85 5.54 -4.68 -15.21
CA ALA A 85 6.42 -3.59 -15.67
C ALA A 85 6.66 -3.66 -17.17
N LYS A 86 6.96 -4.84 -17.70
CA LYS A 86 7.18 -5.06 -19.13
C LYS A 86 5.91 -4.76 -19.94
N ALA A 87 4.76 -5.22 -19.47
CA ALA A 87 3.48 -5.04 -20.18
C ALA A 87 3.01 -3.58 -20.18
N SER A 88 3.22 -2.86 -19.08
CA SER A 88 2.75 -1.48 -18.90
C SER A 88 3.75 -0.41 -19.37
N GLY A 89 5.03 -0.75 -19.44
CA GLY A 89 6.10 0.24 -19.59
C GLY A 89 6.40 1.02 -18.31
N TYR A 90 5.87 0.57 -17.17
CA TYR A 90 6.12 1.20 -15.86
C TYR A 90 7.35 0.60 -15.19
N THR A 91 7.91 1.33 -14.23
CA THR A 91 9.09 0.89 -13.49
C THR A 91 8.68 0.11 -12.25
N LEU A 92 9.25 -1.09 -12.07
CA LEU A 92 9.13 -1.81 -10.80
C LEU A 92 10.07 -1.15 -9.78
N ALA A 93 9.53 -0.67 -8.67
CA ALA A 93 10.25 0.20 -7.73
C ALA A 93 9.99 -0.17 -6.26
N GLY A 94 10.90 0.23 -5.39
CA GLY A 94 10.68 0.25 -3.94
C GLY A 94 10.03 1.55 -3.51
N VAL A 95 9.19 1.48 -2.47
CA VAL A 95 8.55 2.67 -1.89
C VAL A 95 9.56 3.41 -1.02
N PRO A 96 9.65 4.75 -1.11
CA PRO A 96 10.42 5.52 -0.14
C PRO A 96 9.96 5.25 1.30
N TYR A 97 10.93 5.18 2.23
CA TYR A 97 10.64 4.80 3.62
C TYR A 97 9.49 5.60 4.24
N GLU A 98 9.46 6.91 4.01
CA GLU A 98 8.46 7.81 4.58
C GLU A 98 7.03 7.55 4.08
N SER A 99 6.88 6.77 3.00
CA SER A 99 5.60 6.44 2.38
C SER A 99 5.30 4.95 2.39
N SER A 100 6.09 4.16 3.12
CA SER A 100 6.09 2.70 3.00
C SER A 100 5.26 1.97 4.06
N PHE A 101 4.41 2.67 4.80
CA PHE A 101 3.61 2.07 5.88
C PHE A 101 2.12 2.29 5.71
N ALA A 102 1.33 1.40 6.34
CA ALA A 102 -0.10 1.50 6.52
C ALA A 102 -0.95 1.47 5.23
N GLY A 103 -0.38 1.09 4.12
CA GLY A 103 -1.12 0.91 2.86
C GLY A 103 -1.85 -0.43 2.79
N TYR A 104 -2.86 -0.50 1.91
CA TYR A 104 -3.58 -1.73 1.65
C TYR A 104 -2.66 -2.84 1.11
N LYS A 105 -1.81 -2.52 0.14
CA LYS A 105 -0.80 -3.45 -0.37
C LYS A 105 0.11 -3.93 0.75
N ASP A 106 0.56 -3.04 1.63
CA ASP A 106 1.48 -3.37 2.71
C ASP A 106 0.86 -4.38 3.68
N TRP A 107 -0.38 -4.14 4.06
CA TRP A 107 -1.14 -5.06 4.90
C TRP A 107 -1.37 -6.42 4.22
N PHE A 108 -1.72 -6.42 2.93
CA PHE A 108 -1.95 -7.65 2.18
C PHE A 108 -0.68 -8.52 2.11
N LEU A 109 0.47 -7.91 1.81
CA LEU A 109 1.76 -8.61 1.77
C LEU A 109 2.10 -9.22 3.14
N GLN A 110 1.93 -8.43 4.20
CA GLN A 110 2.25 -8.88 5.56
C GLN A 110 1.30 -9.96 6.04
N ARG A 111 0.01 -9.81 5.80
CA ARG A 111 -1.04 -10.71 6.28
C ARG A 111 -1.04 -12.05 5.58
N TYR A 112 -0.87 -12.06 4.26
CA TYR A 112 -1.07 -13.24 3.43
C TYR A 112 0.20 -13.82 2.84
N SER A 113 1.31 -13.11 2.83
CA SER A 113 2.55 -13.50 2.14
C SER A 113 2.31 -13.86 0.68
N LEU A 114 1.45 -13.10 0.01
CA LEU A 114 1.08 -13.26 -1.39
C LEU A 114 1.40 -11.99 -2.18
N PRO A 115 1.59 -12.08 -3.50
CA PRO A 115 1.91 -10.92 -4.33
C PRO A 115 0.83 -9.84 -4.28
N GLY A 116 1.25 -8.62 -4.03
CA GLY A 116 0.39 -7.43 -4.02
C GLY A 116 1.15 -6.22 -4.52
N TYR A 117 0.46 -5.35 -5.27
CA TYR A 117 1.10 -4.24 -5.97
C TYR A 117 0.29 -2.96 -5.83
N THR A 118 1.00 -1.85 -5.68
CA THR A 118 0.44 -0.52 -5.90
C THR A 118 0.91 -0.03 -7.26
N ILE A 119 -0.05 0.30 -8.12
CA ILE A 119 0.20 0.79 -9.48
C ILE A 119 -0.01 2.30 -9.49
N GLU A 120 1.06 3.06 -9.61
CA GLU A 120 1.01 4.52 -9.74
C GLU A 120 0.80 4.89 -11.20
N ALA A 121 -0.47 4.99 -11.61
CA ALA A 121 -0.84 5.13 -13.01
C ALA A 121 -0.70 6.57 -13.49
N GLY A 122 -0.20 6.72 -14.74
CA GLY A 122 -0.13 8.00 -15.44
C GLY A 122 1.12 8.82 -15.17
N LEU A 123 1.22 9.94 -15.86
CA LEU A 123 2.31 10.90 -15.74
C LEU A 123 2.12 11.79 -14.50
N ARG A 124 3.22 12.26 -13.95
CA ARG A 124 3.24 13.31 -12.92
C ARG A 124 2.98 14.68 -13.53
#